data_f2d7262b70cb4debe3a8c3f58c2ebb0f
#
_entry.id   f2d7262b70cb4debe3a8c3f58c2ebb0f
#
_cell.length_a   1.000
_cell.length_b   1.000
_cell.length_c   1.000
_cell.angle_alpha   90.00
_cell.angle_beta   90.00
_cell.angle_gamma   90.00
#
_symmetry.space_group_name_H-M   'P 1'
#
loop_
_entity.id
_entity.type
_entity.pdbx_description
1 polymer ?
#
loop_
_entity_poly.entity_id
_entity_poly.type
_entity_poly.pdbx_seq_one_letter_code
_entity_poly.pdbx_strand_id
1 'polypeptide(L)'
;MGQASLKLKSASCQIAYWASGKLRIVNYLTRREFSTNPATLNVIRFFFTPRTIQDALVEFRSYSKKSVAKAILQLVDAQLLLEYGSTDWERDELVGSSWSRWLPEGGFHFMTKDTPYVPPDWPIEEKLKTLSSSPVPPQFKTIRGADTIRLSSHEMAGDPFFETLHARRTHREFAKGKLPLETISKLLQTTWGVQGYFQTNVFGKLPYKTSPSGGARHPVEVYLMALRVDGLERGMYHYHAKDNRLAKLVAKVSPRMVSAYCADQSWFAGAAALFIMTAVFARTMWKYGRARAYRVVLLETGHLCQTFCLTATRLGLAPFCTAALRDSLIERDLGIDGISESVLYVAGVGLVAG
;
A
#
# COMPACT_ATOMS: atom_id res chain seq x y z
N MET A 1 21.12 41.98 3.72
CA MET A 1 19.84 41.25 3.88
C MET A 1 20.10 40.22 4.97
N GLY A 2 19.51 40.41 6.17
CA GLY A 2 19.73 39.51 7.30
C GLY A 2 19.22 38.10 6.96
N GLN A 3 20.01 37.10 7.24
CA GLN A 3 19.55 35.70 7.24
C GLN A 3 18.33 35.62 8.16
N ALA A 4 17.15 35.40 7.61
CA ALA A 4 15.98 35.06 8.42
C ALA A 4 16.37 33.84 9.23
N SER A 5 16.32 33.92 10.57
CA SER A 5 16.75 32.82 11.42
C SER A 5 15.86 31.62 11.14
N LEU A 6 16.47 30.47 10.86
CA LEU A 6 15.83 29.20 10.56
C LEU A 6 14.77 28.88 11.62
N LYS A 7 13.51 28.68 11.19
CA LYS A 7 12.43 28.24 12.07
C LYS A 7 12.22 26.75 11.94
N LEU A 8 11.99 26.11 13.05
CA LEU A 8 11.63 24.70 13.15
C LEU A 8 10.16 24.57 13.56
N LYS A 9 9.50 23.54 13.07
CA LYS A 9 8.14 23.13 13.45
C LYS A 9 8.12 21.65 13.78
N SER A 10 7.34 21.25 14.77
CA SER A 10 7.10 19.87 15.12
C SER A 10 6.40 19.16 13.96
N ALA A 11 6.90 17.98 13.57
CA ALA A 11 6.21 17.14 12.62
C ALA A 11 4.84 16.73 13.16
N SER A 12 3.81 16.66 12.31
CA SER A 12 2.47 16.20 12.68
C SER A 12 2.38 14.66 12.61
N CYS A 13 3.25 14.03 11.82
CA CYS A 13 3.30 12.59 11.60
C CYS A 13 4.04 11.85 12.73
N GLN A 14 3.61 12.02 13.99
CA GLN A 14 4.29 11.43 15.16
C GLN A 14 3.37 10.51 15.95
N ILE A 15 3.94 9.38 16.41
CA ILE A 15 3.34 8.48 17.40
C ILE A 15 4.32 8.31 18.55
N ALA A 16 3.83 8.48 19.78
CA ALA A 16 4.61 8.23 21.00
C ALA A 16 4.03 7.02 21.74
N TYR A 17 4.92 6.12 22.20
CA TYR A 17 4.54 4.92 22.95
C TYR A 17 5.64 4.49 23.92
N TRP A 18 5.27 3.66 24.89
CA TRP A 18 6.21 3.10 25.85
C TRP A 18 6.63 1.70 25.41
N ALA A 19 7.93 1.46 25.36
CA ALA A 19 8.50 0.14 25.13
C ALA A 19 9.73 -0.08 26.02
N SER A 20 9.78 -1.22 26.71
CA SER A 20 10.89 -1.59 27.60
C SER A 20 11.26 -0.47 28.60
N GLY A 21 10.25 0.21 29.18
CA GLY A 21 10.44 1.28 30.16
C GLY A 21 10.95 2.62 29.60
N LYS A 22 11.06 2.76 28.29
CA LYS A 22 11.49 3.99 27.62
C LYS A 22 10.37 4.57 26.77
N LEU A 23 10.29 5.89 26.71
CA LEU A 23 9.44 6.59 25.77
C LEU A 23 10.09 6.53 24.38
N ARG A 24 9.35 6.05 23.41
CA ARG A 24 9.72 6.05 21.99
C ARG A 24 8.81 6.98 21.23
N ILE A 25 9.38 7.77 20.34
CA ILE A 25 8.65 8.66 19.44
C ILE A 25 9.07 8.30 18.03
N VAL A 26 8.11 8.03 17.18
CA VAL A 26 8.32 7.66 15.77
C VAL A 26 7.69 8.69 14.87
N ASN A 27 8.46 9.22 13.94
CA ASN A 27 7.88 9.85 12.77
C ASN A 27 7.41 8.73 11.81
N TYR A 28 6.11 8.49 11.74
CA TYR A 28 5.57 7.36 10.99
C TYR A 28 5.69 7.54 9.46
N LEU A 29 5.82 8.78 8.97
CA LEU A 29 6.01 9.04 7.54
C LEU A 29 7.42 8.64 7.07
N THR A 30 8.43 8.93 7.90
CA THR A 30 9.84 8.63 7.59
C THR A 30 10.35 7.36 8.28
N ARG A 31 9.56 6.79 9.21
CA ARG A 31 9.86 5.59 10.00
C ARG A 31 11.09 5.74 10.91
N ARG A 32 11.50 6.99 11.20
CA ARG A 32 12.59 7.28 12.14
C ARG A 32 12.08 7.22 13.56
N GLU A 33 12.78 6.47 14.40
CA GLU A 33 12.45 6.28 15.80
C GLU A 33 13.48 6.98 16.70
N PHE A 34 12.99 7.59 17.76
CA PHE A 34 13.81 8.25 18.77
C PHE A 34 13.41 7.79 20.18
N SER A 35 14.36 7.21 20.92
CA SER A 35 14.15 6.83 22.31
C SER A 35 14.58 7.95 23.23
N THR A 36 13.71 8.34 24.16
CA THR A 36 13.94 9.51 24.99
C THR A 36 13.25 9.42 26.36
N ASN A 37 13.28 10.50 27.11
CA ASN A 37 12.54 10.70 28.34
C ASN A 37 11.33 11.62 28.09
N PRO A 38 10.35 11.67 29.02
CA PRO A 38 9.16 12.51 28.88
C PRO A 38 9.40 14.00 28.72
N ALA A 39 10.52 14.53 29.24
CA ALA A 39 10.83 15.96 29.13
C ALA A 39 10.99 16.43 27.68
N THR A 40 11.39 15.53 26.77
CA THR A 40 11.50 15.80 25.33
C THR A 40 10.16 16.17 24.70
N LEU A 41 9.04 15.68 25.23
CA LEU A 41 7.69 16.04 24.74
C LEU A 41 7.42 17.55 24.90
N ASN A 42 7.98 18.20 25.94
CA ASN A 42 7.85 19.63 26.11
C ASN A 42 8.60 20.40 25.02
N VAL A 43 9.76 19.90 24.58
CA VAL A 43 10.50 20.48 23.46
C VAL A 43 9.70 20.34 22.16
N ILE A 44 9.17 19.15 21.87
CA ILE A 44 8.33 18.91 20.68
C ILE A 44 7.10 19.83 20.72
N ARG A 45 6.38 19.90 21.86
CA ARG A 45 5.22 20.76 22.03
C ARG A 45 5.55 22.24 21.82
N PHE A 46 6.71 22.71 22.26
CA PHE A 46 7.16 24.08 22.07
C PHE A 46 7.20 24.47 20.59
N PHE A 47 7.58 23.54 19.72
CA PHE A 47 7.68 23.73 18.29
C PHE A 47 6.38 23.41 17.52
N PHE A 48 5.21 23.28 18.17
CA PHE A 48 3.92 23.16 17.46
C PHE A 48 3.61 24.38 16.59
N THR A 49 4.16 25.53 16.95
CA THR A 49 4.23 26.72 16.11
C THR A 49 5.67 26.95 15.64
N PRO A 50 5.90 27.47 14.42
CA PRO A 50 7.24 27.69 13.91
C PRO A 50 8.05 28.64 14.82
N ARG A 51 9.18 28.17 15.34
CA ARG A 51 10.06 28.90 16.27
C ARG A 51 11.51 28.67 15.92
N THR A 52 12.39 29.55 16.40
CA THR A 52 13.82 29.42 16.23
C THR A 52 14.46 28.61 17.38
N ILE A 53 15.68 28.14 17.17
CA ILE A 53 16.47 27.53 18.26
C ILE A 53 16.72 28.56 19.37
N GLN A 54 16.91 29.83 19.02
CA GLN A 54 17.11 30.89 20.01
C GLN A 54 15.91 31.06 20.94
N ASP A 55 14.68 30.99 20.38
CA ASP A 55 13.45 31.03 21.19
C ASP A 55 13.42 29.88 22.19
N ALA A 56 13.83 28.69 21.77
CA ALA A 56 13.90 27.50 22.64
C ALA A 56 14.97 27.65 23.73
N LEU A 57 16.12 28.27 23.45
CA LEU A 57 17.14 28.53 24.46
C LEU A 57 16.67 29.52 25.54
N VAL A 58 15.76 30.41 25.19
CA VAL A 58 15.12 31.33 26.16
C VAL A 58 14.05 30.61 26.98
N GLU A 59 13.18 29.84 26.34
CA GLU A 59 12.11 29.08 27.00
C GLU A 59 12.66 28.06 28.00
N PHE A 60 13.65 27.28 27.59
CA PHE A 60 14.24 26.19 28.40
C PHE A 60 15.47 26.65 29.18
N ARG A 61 15.48 27.89 29.66
CA ARG A 61 16.64 28.48 30.40
C ARG A 61 17.01 27.75 31.69
N SER A 62 16.14 26.91 32.23
CA SER A 62 16.46 26.04 33.39
C SER A 62 17.42 24.89 33.04
N TYR A 63 17.65 24.63 31.77
CA TYR A 63 18.63 23.65 31.29
C TYR A 63 19.83 24.35 30.66
N SER A 64 20.96 23.63 30.55
CA SER A 64 22.13 24.17 29.88
C SER A 64 21.84 24.41 28.40
N LYS A 65 22.28 25.55 27.83
CA LYS A 65 22.15 25.87 26.40
C LYS A 65 22.65 24.75 25.52
N LYS A 66 23.79 24.11 25.90
CA LYS A 66 24.37 22.97 25.17
C LYS A 66 23.43 21.76 25.15
N SER A 67 22.76 21.44 26.25
CA SER A 67 21.84 20.31 26.35
C SER A 67 20.59 20.55 25.51
N VAL A 68 20.01 21.77 25.56
CA VAL A 68 18.82 22.14 24.76
C VAL A 68 19.13 22.10 23.27
N ALA A 69 20.25 22.72 22.84
CA ALA A 69 20.65 22.70 21.44
C ALA A 69 20.92 21.26 20.94
N LYS A 70 21.58 20.42 21.74
CA LYS A 70 21.81 19.02 21.40
C LYS A 70 20.49 18.25 21.23
N ALA A 71 19.54 18.43 22.14
CA ALA A 71 18.22 17.78 22.06
C ALA A 71 17.47 18.20 20.79
N ILE A 72 17.47 19.50 20.46
CA ILE A 72 16.83 20.00 19.24
C ILE A 72 17.48 19.38 17.99
N LEU A 73 18.81 19.37 17.90
CA LEU A 73 19.52 18.76 16.76
C LEU A 73 19.20 17.26 16.61
N GLN A 74 19.12 16.53 17.72
CA GLN A 74 18.72 15.12 17.69
C GLN A 74 17.27 14.93 17.21
N LEU A 75 16.35 15.83 17.57
CA LEU A 75 14.98 15.80 17.11
C LEU A 75 14.87 16.16 15.62
N VAL A 76 15.72 17.06 15.12
CA VAL A 76 15.81 17.36 13.69
C VAL A 76 16.37 16.17 12.93
N ASP A 77 17.43 15.54 13.41
CA ASP A 77 17.97 14.32 12.79
C ASP A 77 16.96 13.18 12.76
N ALA A 78 16.17 13.02 13.82
CA ALA A 78 15.07 12.07 13.89
C ALA A 78 13.82 12.50 13.08
N GLN A 79 13.85 13.67 12.42
CA GLN A 79 12.72 14.25 11.69
C GLN A 79 11.43 14.40 12.55
N LEU A 80 11.60 14.61 13.84
CA LEU A 80 10.53 14.98 14.76
C LEU A 80 10.34 16.50 14.84
N LEU A 81 11.37 17.26 14.47
CA LEU A 81 11.32 18.69 14.17
C LEU A 81 11.78 18.88 12.71
N LEU A 82 11.02 19.66 11.95
CA LEU A 82 11.24 19.92 10.53
C LEU A 82 11.55 21.40 10.32
N GLU A 83 12.37 21.70 9.33
CA GLU A 83 12.56 23.08 8.89
C GLU A 83 11.25 23.59 8.27
N TYR A 84 10.71 24.68 8.82
CA TYR A 84 9.47 25.28 8.35
C TYR A 84 9.61 25.82 6.93
N GLY A 85 8.75 25.38 6.02
CA GLY A 85 8.79 25.71 4.59
C GLY A 85 9.71 24.81 3.76
N SER A 86 10.31 23.76 4.35
CA SER A 86 11.04 22.75 3.59
C SER A 86 10.12 21.75 2.90
N THR A 87 10.64 21.01 1.93
CA THR A 87 9.92 19.90 1.28
C THR A 87 9.48 18.81 2.26
N ASP A 88 10.28 18.52 3.28
CA ASP A 88 9.91 17.55 4.32
C ASP A 88 8.72 18.06 5.15
N TRP A 89 8.71 19.34 5.48
CA TRP A 89 7.58 19.97 6.16
C TRP A 89 6.33 20.00 5.28
N GLU A 90 6.43 20.37 4.00
CA GLU A 90 5.30 20.36 3.05
C GLU A 90 4.69 18.97 2.92
N ARG A 91 5.53 17.93 2.88
CA ARG A 91 5.09 16.54 2.83
C ARG A 91 4.37 16.10 4.12
N ASP A 92 4.86 16.50 5.27
CA ASP A 92 4.23 16.24 6.58
C ASP A 92 2.85 16.91 6.68
N GLU A 93 2.74 18.19 6.25
CA GLU A 93 1.47 18.91 6.21
C GLU A 93 0.47 18.28 5.23
N LEU A 94 0.96 17.77 4.09
CA LEU A 94 0.12 17.05 3.13
C LEU A 94 -0.48 15.78 3.76
N VAL A 95 0.29 15.01 4.53
CA VAL A 95 -0.25 13.86 5.27
C VAL A 95 -1.26 14.31 6.30
N GLY A 96 -0.92 15.31 7.11
CA GLY A 96 -1.81 15.87 8.14
C GLY A 96 -3.15 16.31 7.58
N SER A 97 -3.17 16.96 6.42
CA SER A 97 -4.41 17.40 5.76
C SER A 97 -5.16 16.25 5.07
N SER A 98 -4.46 15.41 4.31
CA SER A 98 -5.07 14.33 3.52
C SER A 98 -5.62 13.20 4.39
N TRP A 99 -4.97 12.91 5.53
CA TRP A 99 -5.31 11.81 6.43
C TRP A 99 -5.98 12.26 7.73
N SER A 100 -6.30 13.54 7.90
CA SER A 100 -6.85 14.12 9.14
C SER A 100 -8.02 13.32 9.74
N ARG A 101 -8.87 12.72 8.90
CA ARG A 101 -10.03 11.89 9.30
C ARG A 101 -9.67 10.44 9.65
N TRP A 102 -8.47 9.99 9.29
CA TRP A 102 -7.98 8.62 9.45
C TRP A 102 -6.57 8.59 10.04
N LEU A 103 -6.23 9.51 10.94
CA LEU A 103 -4.87 9.65 11.48
C LEU A 103 -4.28 8.35 12.06
N PRO A 104 -4.99 7.55 12.89
CA PRO A 104 -4.43 6.31 13.42
C PRO A 104 -4.05 5.32 12.32
N GLU A 105 -4.88 5.19 11.28
CA GLU A 105 -4.66 4.30 10.16
C GLU A 105 -3.61 4.82 9.20
N GLY A 106 -3.44 6.14 9.10
CA GLY A 106 -2.31 6.76 8.42
C GLY A 106 -0.99 6.30 9.03
N GLY A 107 -0.88 6.31 10.35
CA GLY A 107 0.28 5.76 11.05
C GLY A 107 0.59 4.32 10.65
N PHE A 108 -0.42 3.44 10.66
CA PHE A 108 -0.27 2.05 10.22
C PHE A 108 0.15 1.98 8.75
N HIS A 109 -0.53 2.71 7.86
CA HIS A 109 -0.24 2.70 6.43
C HIS A 109 1.21 3.05 6.12
N PHE A 110 1.69 4.19 6.63
CA PHE A 110 3.05 4.67 6.34
C PHE A 110 4.14 3.84 7.03
N MET A 111 3.90 3.35 8.25
CA MET A 111 4.87 2.53 8.97
C MET A 111 5.08 1.15 8.36
N THR A 112 4.10 0.62 7.64
CA THR A 112 4.18 -0.72 7.03
C THR A 112 4.65 -0.71 5.59
N LYS A 113 4.86 0.46 4.97
CA LYS A 113 5.41 0.57 3.61
C LYS A 113 6.86 0.09 3.56
N ASP A 114 7.27 -0.44 2.41
CA ASP A 114 8.62 -0.94 2.14
C ASP A 114 9.16 -1.90 3.22
N THR A 115 8.28 -2.67 3.84
CA THR A 115 8.70 -3.68 4.83
C THR A 115 9.66 -4.67 4.20
N PRO A 116 10.83 -4.94 4.80
CA PRO A 116 11.76 -5.93 4.29
C PRO A 116 11.13 -7.32 4.30
N TYR A 117 11.19 -8.01 3.20
CA TYR A 117 10.79 -9.42 3.09
C TYR A 117 12.01 -10.31 3.02
N VAL A 118 11.88 -11.52 3.55
CA VAL A 118 12.94 -12.54 3.46
C VAL A 118 13.11 -12.92 1.99
N PRO A 119 14.31 -12.77 1.41
CA PRO A 119 14.54 -13.14 0.03
C PRO A 119 14.19 -14.61 -0.27
N PRO A 120 13.59 -14.92 -1.43
CA PRO A 120 13.17 -16.27 -1.77
C PRO A 120 14.31 -17.28 -1.83
N ASP A 121 15.51 -16.83 -2.17
CA ASP A 121 16.75 -17.59 -2.29
C ASP A 121 17.54 -17.73 -0.99
N TRP A 122 17.06 -17.15 0.12
CA TRP A 122 17.71 -17.37 1.41
C TRP A 122 17.73 -18.85 1.78
N PRO A 123 18.83 -19.34 2.38
CA PRO A 123 18.92 -20.69 2.94
C PRO A 123 17.75 -20.98 3.88
N ILE A 124 17.23 -22.20 3.86
CA ILE A 124 16.08 -22.59 4.69
C ILE A 124 16.35 -22.34 6.17
N GLU A 125 17.58 -22.52 6.62
CA GLU A 125 18.02 -22.30 8.01
C GLU A 125 17.89 -20.83 8.41
N GLU A 126 18.21 -19.89 7.52
CA GLU A 126 18.05 -18.46 7.77
C GLU A 126 16.56 -18.05 7.79
N LYS A 127 15.75 -18.65 6.92
CA LYS A 127 14.30 -18.46 6.94
C LYS A 127 13.68 -18.97 8.25
N LEU A 128 14.11 -20.12 8.72
CA LEU A 128 13.63 -20.68 9.99
C LEU A 128 13.97 -19.80 11.19
N LYS A 129 15.09 -19.07 11.17
CA LYS A 129 15.47 -18.12 12.23
C LYS A 129 14.50 -16.92 12.33
N THR A 130 13.79 -16.60 11.26
CA THR A 130 12.78 -15.50 11.25
C THR A 130 11.43 -15.94 11.81
N LEU A 131 11.21 -17.24 11.98
CA LEU A 131 9.98 -17.78 12.52
C LEU A 131 9.96 -17.68 14.04
N SER A 132 8.76 -17.60 14.60
CA SER A 132 8.59 -17.68 16.05
C SER A 132 9.09 -19.02 16.59
N SER A 133 9.73 -19.01 17.76
CA SER A 133 10.09 -20.22 18.51
C SER A 133 8.88 -20.93 19.12
N SER A 134 7.69 -20.31 19.05
CA SER A 134 6.44 -20.89 19.49
C SER A 134 6.01 -22.06 18.60
N PRO A 135 5.30 -23.07 19.15
CA PRO A 135 4.71 -24.12 18.33
C PRO A 135 3.83 -23.56 17.22
N VAL A 136 3.84 -24.21 16.05
CA VAL A 136 2.98 -23.81 14.93
C VAL A 136 1.52 -23.89 15.36
N PRO A 137 0.73 -22.82 15.26
CA PRO A 137 -0.69 -22.83 15.62
C PRO A 137 -1.48 -23.85 14.77
N PRO A 138 -2.53 -24.47 15.31
CA PRO A 138 -3.40 -25.36 14.56
C PRO A 138 -3.98 -24.65 13.32
N GLN A 139 -3.98 -25.34 12.19
CA GLN A 139 -4.52 -24.80 10.93
C GLN A 139 -6.05 -24.63 10.98
N PHE A 140 -6.73 -25.44 11.79
CA PHE A 140 -8.19 -25.44 11.91
C PHE A 140 -8.62 -25.21 13.35
N LYS A 141 -9.63 -24.36 13.51
CA LYS A 141 -10.25 -24.13 14.81
C LYS A 141 -11.28 -25.23 15.10
N THR A 142 -11.20 -25.83 16.29
CA THR A 142 -12.20 -26.76 16.80
C THR A 142 -12.87 -26.15 18.01
N ILE A 143 -14.20 -26.18 18.07
CA ILE A 143 -14.98 -25.78 19.25
C ILE A 143 -15.24 -27.03 20.09
N ARG A 144 -14.61 -27.10 21.26
CA ARG A 144 -14.82 -28.23 22.21
C ARG A 144 -16.21 -28.16 22.83
N GLY A 145 -16.85 -29.33 22.97
CA GLY A 145 -18.16 -29.43 23.65
C GLY A 145 -19.34 -28.89 22.84
N ALA A 146 -19.13 -28.51 21.55
CA ALA A 146 -20.23 -28.13 20.69
C ALA A 146 -20.79 -29.35 19.94
N ASP A 147 -22.10 -29.41 19.81
CA ASP A 147 -22.76 -30.35 18.91
C ASP A 147 -22.41 -30.02 17.48
N THR A 148 -22.12 -31.03 16.69
CA THR A 148 -21.69 -30.85 15.28
C THR A 148 -22.72 -31.47 14.34
N ILE A 149 -22.97 -30.78 13.24
CA ILE A 149 -23.80 -31.25 12.14
C ILE A 149 -22.87 -31.49 10.93
N ARG A 150 -22.91 -32.69 10.37
CA ARG A 150 -22.18 -33.03 9.17
C ARG A 150 -22.91 -32.44 7.94
N LEU A 151 -22.18 -31.64 7.14
CA LEU A 151 -22.72 -31.16 5.89
C LEU A 151 -22.43 -32.19 4.78
N SER A 152 -23.36 -32.30 3.83
CA SER A 152 -23.15 -33.11 2.63
C SER A 152 -22.12 -32.45 1.73
N SER A 153 -21.26 -33.24 1.10
CA SER A 153 -20.38 -32.80 0.01
C SER A 153 -21.19 -32.83 -1.29
N HIS A 154 -21.06 -31.77 -2.09
CA HIS A 154 -21.64 -31.70 -3.41
C HIS A 154 -20.51 -31.57 -4.43
N GLU A 155 -20.47 -32.45 -5.41
CA GLU A 155 -19.65 -32.26 -6.60
C GLU A 155 -20.37 -31.31 -7.55
N MET A 156 -19.71 -30.20 -7.90
CA MET A 156 -20.19 -29.22 -8.86
C MET A 156 -19.47 -29.38 -10.20
N ALA A 157 -19.24 -30.63 -10.61
CA ALA A 157 -18.60 -30.95 -11.88
C ALA A 157 -19.47 -30.51 -13.06
N GLY A 158 -18.81 -30.04 -14.12
CA GLY A 158 -19.49 -29.61 -15.36
C GLY A 158 -20.02 -28.15 -15.34
N ASP A 159 -19.95 -27.45 -14.23
CA ASP A 159 -20.24 -26.01 -14.20
C ASP A 159 -18.95 -25.18 -14.36
N PRO A 160 -18.82 -24.43 -15.45
CA PRO A 160 -17.60 -23.67 -15.74
C PRO A 160 -17.19 -22.68 -14.66
N PHE A 161 -18.13 -22.17 -13.85
CA PHE A 161 -17.84 -21.28 -12.75
C PHE A 161 -17.12 -22.02 -11.61
N PHE A 162 -17.64 -23.15 -11.19
CA PHE A 162 -17.03 -23.96 -10.12
C PHE A 162 -15.72 -24.58 -10.59
N GLU A 163 -15.62 -25.02 -11.84
CA GLU A 163 -14.34 -25.48 -12.42
C GLU A 163 -13.28 -24.38 -12.36
N THR A 164 -13.63 -23.14 -12.69
CA THR A 164 -12.72 -21.99 -12.61
C THR A 164 -12.27 -21.72 -11.16
N LEU A 165 -13.21 -21.78 -10.19
CA LEU A 165 -12.88 -21.63 -8.78
C LEU A 165 -11.89 -22.70 -8.30
N HIS A 166 -12.11 -23.94 -8.68
CA HIS A 166 -11.26 -25.06 -8.30
C HIS A 166 -9.90 -25.05 -9.03
N ALA A 167 -9.85 -24.59 -10.26
CA ALA A 167 -8.62 -24.52 -11.07
C ALA A 167 -7.69 -23.36 -10.67
N ARG A 168 -8.24 -22.29 -10.05
CA ARG A 168 -7.42 -21.11 -9.70
C ARG A 168 -6.24 -21.51 -8.80
N ARG A 169 -5.03 -21.20 -9.27
CA ARG A 169 -3.77 -21.38 -8.52
C ARG A 169 -2.91 -20.13 -8.67
N THR A 170 -1.94 -19.97 -7.77
CA THR A 170 -0.86 -19.00 -7.92
C THR A 170 0.26 -19.63 -8.72
N HIS A 171 0.59 -19.04 -9.86
CA HIS A 171 1.67 -19.51 -10.73
C HIS A 171 2.95 -18.71 -10.44
N ARG A 172 4.09 -19.40 -10.51
CA ARG A 172 5.44 -18.83 -10.33
C ARG A 172 6.35 -19.09 -11.52
N GLU A 173 5.88 -19.89 -12.46
CA GLU A 173 6.54 -20.21 -13.72
C GLU A 173 5.64 -19.80 -14.87
N PHE A 174 6.22 -19.26 -15.93
CA PHE A 174 5.50 -18.71 -17.06
C PHE A 174 6.15 -19.12 -18.36
N ALA A 175 5.35 -19.56 -19.31
CA ALA A 175 5.83 -19.81 -20.66
C ALA A 175 6.25 -18.52 -21.37
N LYS A 176 7.18 -18.64 -22.29
CA LYS A 176 7.58 -17.55 -23.17
C LYS A 176 6.46 -17.24 -24.16
N GLY A 177 6.27 -15.97 -24.48
CA GLY A 177 5.26 -15.53 -25.45
C GLY A 177 4.63 -14.20 -25.05
N LYS A 178 3.77 -13.72 -25.95
CA LYS A 178 3.02 -12.47 -25.74
C LYS A 178 1.56 -12.78 -25.47
N LEU A 179 0.92 -11.96 -24.66
CA LEU A 179 -0.53 -11.98 -24.48
C LEU A 179 -1.19 -11.03 -25.50
N PRO A 180 -2.29 -11.43 -26.14
CA PRO A 180 -3.04 -10.52 -27.01
C PRO A 180 -3.55 -9.31 -26.22
N LEU A 181 -3.57 -8.12 -26.81
CA LEU A 181 -4.15 -6.92 -26.20
C LEU A 181 -5.64 -7.12 -25.85
N GLU A 182 -6.37 -7.89 -26.64
CA GLU A 182 -7.76 -8.24 -26.35
C GLU A 182 -7.90 -8.99 -25.01
N THR A 183 -6.98 -9.90 -24.71
CA THR A 183 -6.95 -10.62 -23.43
C THR A 183 -6.71 -9.67 -22.25
N ILE A 184 -5.79 -8.74 -22.41
CA ILE A 184 -5.55 -7.67 -21.41
C ILE A 184 -6.78 -6.79 -21.24
N SER A 185 -7.44 -6.43 -22.34
CA SER A 185 -8.69 -5.66 -22.32
C SER A 185 -9.80 -6.40 -21.55
N LYS A 186 -9.99 -7.69 -21.78
CA LYS A 186 -10.96 -8.53 -21.05
C LYS A 186 -10.65 -8.54 -19.54
N LEU A 187 -9.39 -8.71 -19.16
CA LEU A 187 -8.97 -8.68 -17.75
C LEU A 187 -9.28 -7.33 -17.10
N LEU A 188 -8.90 -6.22 -17.73
CA LEU A 188 -9.10 -4.87 -17.22
C LEU A 188 -10.59 -4.54 -17.11
N GLN A 189 -11.34 -4.77 -18.18
CA GLN A 189 -12.76 -4.44 -18.24
C GLN A 189 -13.58 -5.27 -17.24
N THR A 190 -13.31 -6.58 -17.15
CA THR A 190 -14.04 -7.45 -16.21
C THR A 190 -13.72 -7.12 -14.77
N THR A 191 -12.46 -6.77 -14.45
CA THR A 191 -12.05 -6.56 -13.05
C THR A 191 -12.33 -5.14 -12.58
N TRP A 192 -11.91 -4.12 -13.33
CA TRP A 192 -11.95 -2.72 -12.91
C TRP A 192 -12.93 -1.86 -13.72
N GLY A 193 -13.39 -2.34 -14.87
CA GLY A 193 -14.28 -1.59 -15.76
C GLY A 193 -15.65 -1.32 -15.15
N VAL A 194 -16.25 -0.21 -15.56
CA VAL A 194 -17.63 0.13 -15.21
C VAL A 194 -18.59 -0.76 -15.99
N GLN A 195 -19.47 -1.49 -15.28
CA GLN A 195 -20.47 -2.35 -15.90
C GLN A 195 -21.79 -1.61 -16.15
N GLY A 196 -22.02 -0.54 -15.40
CA GLY A 196 -23.22 0.27 -15.55
C GLY A 196 -23.34 1.29 -14.44
N TYR A 197 -24.51 1.91 -14.36
CA TYR A 197 -24.79 2.97 -13.38
C TYR A 197 -26.17 2.76 -12.76
N PHE A 198 -26.30 3.20 -11.50
CA PHE A 198 -27.58 3.27 -10.82
C PHE A 198 -27.78 4.65 -10.20
N GLN A 199 -29.03 5.09 -10.12
CA GLN A 199 -29.42 6.38 -9.55
C GLN A 199 -29.63 6.25 -8.04
N THR A 200 -29.16 7.25 -7.28
CA THR A 200 -29.44 7.37 -5.85
C THR A 200 -30.05 8.72 -5.55
N ASN A 201 -30.87 8.78 -4.49
CA ASN A 201 -31.52 10.05 -4.09
C ASN A 201 -30.57 11.07 -3.48
N VAL A 202 -29.42 10.61 -2.92
CA VAL A 202 -28.48 11.46 -2.17
C VAL A 202 -27.19 11.74 -2.94
N PHE A 203 -26.67 10.72 -3.64
CA PHE A 203 -25.35 10.82 -4.27
C PHE A 203 -25.38 10.90 -5.79
N GLY A 204 -26.57 11.02 -6.38
CA GLY A 204 -26.75 11.05 -7.83
C GLY A 204 -26.45 9.69 -8.48
N LYS A 205 -25.91 9.72 -9.69
CA LYS A 205 -25.61 8.55 -10.50
C LYS A 205 -24.27 7.95 -10.09
N LEU A 206 -24.26 6.70 -9.61
CA LEU A 206 -23.07 5.97 -9.18
C LEU A 206 -22.76 4.80 -10.12
N PRO A 207 -21.47 4.52 -10.39
CA PRO A 207 -21.07 3.34 -11.16
C PRO A 207 -21.17 2.07 -10.31
N TYR A 208 -21.48 0.94 -10.97
CA TYR A 208 -21.24 -0.39 -10.42
C TYR A 208 -20.25 -1.16 -11.28
N LYS A 209 -19.50 -2.03 -10.61
CA LYS A 209 -18.49 -2.92 -11.20
C LYS A 209 -18.76 -4.36 -10.77
N THR A 210 -18.02 -5.30 -11.30
CA THR A 210 -18.14 -6.73 -10.95
C THR A 210 -17.82 -7.01 -9.48
N SER A 211 -16.82 -6.30 -8.91
CA SER A 211 -16.46 -6.43 -7.51
C SER A 211 -17.18 -5.37 -6.66
N PRO A 212 -17.60 -5.72 -5.42
CA PRO A 212 -18.26 -4.77 -4.53
C PRO A 212 -17.31 -3.69 -4.05
N SER A 213 -17.82 -2.48 -3.89
CA SER A 213 -17.10 -1.34 -3.30
C SER A 213 -17.93 -0.69 -2.21
N GLY A 214 -17.30 -0.35 -1.09
CA GLY A 214 -17.94 0.32 0.02
C GLY A 214 -18.58 1.64 -0.41
N GLY A 215 -19.92 1.66 -0.43
CA GLY A 215 -20.72 2.82 -0.84
C GLY A 215 -20.53 3.24 -2.29
N ALA A 216 -20.11 2.32 -3.16
CA ALA A 216 -19.80 2.54 -4.57
C ALA A 216 -18.77 3.67 -4.80
N ARG A 217 -17.76 3.78 -3.92
CA ARG A 217 -16.73 4.82 -4.01
C ARG A 217 -15.59 4.47 -4.94
N HIS A 218 -15.31 3.19 -5.16
CA HIS A 218 -14.30 2.67 -6.07
C HIS A 218 -12.94 3.41 -5.92
N PRO A 219 -12.33 3.40 -4.71
CA PRO A 219 -11.07 4.09 -4.47
C PRO A 219 -9.90 3.49 -5.25
N VAL A 220 -9.99 2.21 -5.64
CA VAL A 220 -8.90 1.48 -6.27
C VAL A 220 -8.77 1.82 -7.74
N GLU A 221 -7.57 2.30 -8.11
CA GLU A 221 -7.11 2.47 -9.48
C GLU A 221 -6.24 1.29 -9.91
N VAL A 222 -6.00 1.12 -11.19
CA VAL A 222 -5.09 0.11 -11.71
C VAL A 222 -4.16 0.66 -12.78
N TYR A 223 -2.88 0.31 -12.65
CA TYR A 223 -1.84 0.61 -13.62
C TYR A 223 -1.33 -0.69 -14.23
N LEU A 224 -1.32 -0.74 -15.55
CA LEU A 224 -0.80 -1.88 -16.31
C LEU A 224 0.68 -1.66 -16.63
N MET A 225 1.55 -2.56 -16.18
CA MET A 225 2.90 -2.68 -16.71
C MET A 225 2.90 -3.75 -17.80
N ALA A 226 2.91 -3.33 -19.06
CA ALA A 226 2.96 -4.22 -20.22
C ALA A 226 4.40 -4.59 -20.54
N LEU A 227 4.76 -5.86 -20.42
CA LEU A 227 6.10 -6.39 -20.72
C LEU A 227 6.11 -7.17 -22.04
N ARG A 228 5.13 -8.05 -22.23
CA ARG A 228 4.97 -8.91 -23.40
C ARG A 228 3.48 -8.97 -23.79
N VAL A 229 2.97 -7.87 -24.30
CA VAL A 229 1.60 -7.75 -24.82
C VAL A 229 1.69 -7.48 -26.31
N ASP A 230 1.00 -8.29 -27.13
CA ASP A 230 0.93 -8.09 -28.57
C ASP A 230 -0.02 -6.93 -28.88
N GLY A 231 0.37 -6.08 -29.82
CA GLY A 231 -0.39 -4.88 -30.16
C GLY A 231 -0.28 -3.73 -29.13
N LEU A 232 0.58 -3.86 -28.09
CA LEU A 232 0.84 -2.80 -27.13
C LEU A 232 2.34 -2.64 -26.90
N GLU A 233 2.85 -1.43 -26.96
CA GLU A 233 4.24 -1.15 -26.64
C GLU A 233 4.54 -1.43 -25.16
N ARG A 234 5.80 -1.80 -24.87
CA ARG A 234 6.25 -1.90 -23.48
C ARG A 234 6.11 -0.57 -22.77
N GLY A 235 5.57 -0.61 -21.56
CA GLY A 235 5.38 0.62 -20.78
C GLY A 235 4.49 0.42 -19.57
N MET A 236 4.34 1.49 -18.80
CA MET A 236 3.31 1.60 -17.78
C MET A 236 2.16 2.46 -18.28
N TYR A 237 0.95 2.03 -18.00
CA TYR A 237 -0.28 2.65 -18.45
C TYR A 237 -1.27 2.76 -17.31
N HIS A 238 -1.92 3.90 -17.15
CA HIS A 238 -3.10 4.02 -16.30
C HIS A 238 -4.33 3.53 -17.05
N TYR A 239 -5.17 2.73 -16.43
CA TYR A 239 -6.44 2.27 -17.00
C TYR A 239 -7.58 3.19 -16.60
N HIS A 240 -8.14 3.89 -17.58
CA HIS A 240 -9.31 4.74 -17.38
C HIS A 240 -10.59 3.91 -17.46
N ALA A 241 -11.10 3.49 -16.30
CA ALA A 241 -12.19 2.52 -16.18
C ALA A 241 -13.51 2.97 -16.80
N LYS A 242 -13.78 4.29 -16.84
CA LYS A 242 -15.01 4.85 -17.41
C LYS A 242 -15.07 4.69 -18.93
N ASP A 243 -13.95 4.95 -19.59
CA ASP A 243 -13.88 5.01 -21.06
C ASP A 243 -13.18 3.77 -21.66
N ASN A 244 -12.79 2.82 -20.82
CA ASN A 244 -12.06 1.61 -21.22
C ASN A 244 -10.80 1.94 -22.06
N ARG A 245 -9.94 2.83 -21.56
CA ARG A 245 -8.74 3.32 -22.26
C ARG A 245 -7.48 3.16 -21.43
N LEU A 246 -6.36 3.03 -22.10
CA LEU A 246 -5.03 3.06 -21.51
C LEU A 246 -4.34 4.39 -21.82
N ALA A 247 -3.90 5.10 -20.77
CA ALA A 247 -3.06 6.28 -20.88
C ALA A 247 -1.61 5.89 -20.60
N LYS A 248 -0.71 6.06 -21.56
CA LYS A 248 0.72 5.74 -21.41
C LYS A 248 1.40 6.75 -20.51
N LEU A 249 2.08 6.26 -19.46
CA LEU A 249 2.80 7.08 -18.47
C LEU A 249 4.32 6.96 -18.65
N VAL A 250 4.82 5.73 -18.64
CA VAL A 250 6.26 5.43 -18.70
C VAL A 250 6.55 4.52 -19.87
N ALA A 251 7.52 4.92 -20.71
CA ALA A 251 7.87 4.16 -21.92
C ALA A 251 8.83 3.00 -21.66
N LYS A 252 9.68 3.08 -20.63
CA LYS A 252 10.75 2.09 -20.39
C LYS A 252 10.42 1.27 -19.16
N VAL A 253 10.04 0.01 -19.40
CA VAL A 253 9.84 -1.01 -18.35
C VAL A 253 10.63 -2.28 -18.68
N SER A 254 11.01 -3.02 -17.64
CA SER A 254 11.81 -4.23 -17.79
C SER A 254 11.40 -5.32 -16.79
N PRO A 255 11.70 -6.60 -17.06
CA PRO A 255 11.50 -7.69 -16.10
C PRO A 255 12.24 -7.46 -14.77
N ARG A 256 13.39 -6.75 -14.79
CA ARG A 256 14.13 -6.41 -13.57
C ARG A 256 13.33 -5.47 -12.65
N MET A 257 12.58 -4.53 -13.22
CA MET A 257 11.69 -3.66 -12.43
C MET A 257 10.59 -4.47 -11.73
N VAL A 258 10.08 -5.52 -12.40
CA VAL A 258 9.08 -6.41 -11.79
C VAL A 258 9.61 -7.06 -10.52
N SER A 259 10.79 -7.66 -10.59
CA SER A 259 11.44 -8.25 -9.40
C SER A 259 11.65 -7.21 -8.31
N ALA A 260 12.16 -6.03 -8.67
CA ALA A 260 12.40 -4.94 -7.72
C ALA A 260 11.09 -4.47 -7.05
N TYR A 261 9.99 -4.34 -7.78
CA TYR A 261 8.69 -3.97 -7.25
C TYR A 261 8.14 -5.01 -6.28
N CYS A 262 8.38 -6.28 -6.56
CA CYS A 262 7.90 -7.41 -5.78
C CYS A 262 8.94 -7.93 -4.78
N ALA A 263 9.65 -7.02 -4.09
CA ALA A 263 10.61 -7.32 -3.03
C ALA A 263 11.70 -8.33 -3.46
N ASP A 264 12.28 -8.10 -4.65
CA ASP A 264 13.33 -8.89 -5.29
C ASP A 264 12.97 -10.36 -5.57
N GLN A 265 11.69 -10.70 -5.63
CA GLN A 265 11.24 -12.04 -6.00
C GLN A 265 11.40 -12.23 -7.52
N SER A 266 12.49 -12.88 -7.92
CA SER A 266 12.93 -12.99 -9.32
C SER A 266 11.95 -13.75 -10.23
N TRP A 267 11.18 -14.69 -9.68
CA TRP A 267 10.21 -15.48 -10.45
C TRP A 267 9.07 -14.62 -11.05
N PHE A 268 8.73 -13.48 -10.44
CA PHE A 268 7.76 -12.54 -11.00
C PHE A 268 8.21 -11.91 -12.33
N ALA A 269 9.52 -11.86 -12.61
CA ALA A 269 10.07 -11.32 -13.84
C ALA A 269 9.62 -12.11 -15.10
N GLY A 270 9.15 -13.34 -14.91
CA GLY A 270 8.56 -14.18 -15.96
C GLY A 270 7.16 -13.74 -16.41
N ALA A 271 6.48 -12.86 -15.69
CA ALA A 271 5.14 -12.39 -16.06
C ALA A 271 5.12 -11.63 -17.38
N ALA A 272 4.02 -11.72 -18.13
CA ALA A 272 3.82 -10.96 -19.36
C ALA A 272 3.26 -9.55 -19.08
N ALA A 273 2.48 -9.40 -18.00
CA ALA A 273 1.92 -8.13 -17.56
C ALA A 273 1.71 -8.11 -16.05
N LEU A 274 1.89 -6.92 -15.44
CA LEU A 274 1.49 -6.64 -14.07
C LEU A 274 0.33 -5.65 -14.03
N PHE A 275 -0.49 -5.78 -13.00
CA PHE A 275 -1.61 -4.93 -12.67
C PHE A 275 -1.37 -4.39 -11.26
N ILE A 276 -0.90 -3.16 -11.19
CA ILE A 276 -0.53 -2.48 -9.94
C ILE A 276 -1.76 -1.75 -9.44
N MET A 277 -2.28 -2.16 -8.29
CA MET A 277 -3.46 -1.57 -7.67
C MET A 277 -3.03 -0.51 -6.66
N THR A 278 -3.51 0.70 -6.86
CA THR A 278 -3.36 1.83 -5.94
C THR A 278 -4.72 2.21 -5.37
N ALA A 279 -4.75 3.10 -4.38
CA ALA A 279 -6.00 3.65 -3.88
C ALA A 279 -5.93 5.17 -3.72
N VAL A 280 -6.93 5.85 -4.26
CA VAL A 280 -7.22 7.27 -4.00
C VAL A 280 -8.10 7.36 -2.76
N PHE A 281 -7.49 7.50 -1.59
CA PHE A 281 -8.16 7.39 -0.28
C PHE A 281 -9.29 8.40 -0.10
N ALA A 282 -9.14 9.61 -0.62
CA ALA A 282 -10.13 10.68 -0.52
C ALA A 282 -11.53 10.26 -1.01
N ARG A 283 -11.64 9.33 -1.98
CA ARG A 283 -12.93 8.84 -2.46
C ARG A 283 -13.75 8.14 -1.37
N THR A 284 -13.08 7.33 -0.55
CA THR A 284 -13.73 6.61 0.55
C THR A 284 -13.87 7.50 1.79
N MET A 285 -12.85 8.31 2.11
CA MET A 285 -12.86 9.27 3.21
C MET A 285 -14.00 10.27 3.08
N TRP A 286 -14.33 10.72 1.87
CA TRP A 286 -15.40 11.65 1.62
C TRP A 286 -16.74 11.16 2.19
N LYS A 287 -17.06 9.88 2.01
CA LYS A 287 -18.30 9.27 2.51
C LYS A 287 -18.16 8.78 3.95
N TYR A 288 -17.03 8.20 4.29
CA TYR A 288 -16.78 7.52 5.56
C TYR A 288 -15.68 8.24 6.35
N GLY A 289 -16.09 9.18 7.19
CA GLY A 289 -15.18 10.03 7.96
C GLY A 289 -14.48 9.34 9.15
N ARG A 290 -14.66 8.03 9.33
CA ARG A 290 -14.02 7.25 10.40
C ARG A 290 -12.96 6.32 9.81
N ALA A 291 -11.83 6.27 10.44
CA ALA A 291 -10.64 5.53 10.08
C ALA A 291 -10.87 4.02 9.83
N ARG A 292 -11.87 3.41 10.48
CA ARG A 292 -12.31 2.04 10.17
C ARG A 292 -12.54 1.80 8.67
N ALA A 293 -12.90 2.83 7.91
CA ALA A 293 -13.14 2.71 6.48
C ALA A 293 -11.87 2.42 5.66
N TYR A 294 -10.67 2.63 6.23
CA TYR A 294 -9.43 2.15 5.62
C TYR A 294 -9.45 0.64 5.38
N ARG A 295 -10.04 -0.15 6.29
CA ARG A 295 -10.23 -1.60 6.09
C ARG A 295 -11.08 -1.90 4.86
N VAL A 296 -12.08 -1.05 4.55
CA VAL A 296 -12.95 -1.24 3.38
C VAL A 296 -12.14 -1.08 2.08
N VAL A 297 -11.18 -0.16 2.05
CA VAL A 297 -10.28 0.01 0.90
C VAL A 297 -9.44 -1.26 0.69
N LEU A 298 -8.85 -1.81 1.76
CA LEU A 298 -8.06 -3.04 1.69
C LEU A 298 -8.90 -4.25 1.24
N LEU A 299 -10.14 -4.39 1.77
CA LEU A 299 -11.06 -5.45 1.39
C LEU A 299 -11.44 -5.33 -0.09
N GLU A 300 -11.73 -4.13 -0.59
CA GLU A 300 -12.03 -3.90 -2.01
C GLU A 300 -10.86 -4.31 -2.91
N THR A 301 -9.63 -3.97 -2.51
CA THR A 301 -8.42 -4.39 -3.22
C THR A 301 -8.34 -5.92 -3.32
N GLY A 302 -8.67 -6.63 -2.24
CA GLY A 302 -8.75 -8.10 -2.22
C GLY A 302 -9.87 -8.64 -3.12
N HIS A 303 -11.05 -8.02 -3.13
CA HIS A 303 -12.17 -8.40 -4.02
C HIS A 303 -11.76 -8.29 -5.49
N LEU A 304 -11.17 -7.17 -5.87
CA LEU A 304 -10.68 -6.93 -7.24
C LEU A 304 -9.61 -7.95 -7.64
N CYS A 305 -8.67 -8.22 -6.73
CA CYS A 305 -7.62 -9.20 -6.99
C CYS A 305 -8.18 -10.61 -7.19
N GLN A 306 -9.16 -11.05 -6.40
CA GLN A 306 -9.79 -12.34 -6.59
C GLN A 306 -10.56 -12.41 -7.91
N THR A 307 -11.31 -11.36 -8.27
CA THR A 307 -11.99 -11.25 -9.57
C THR A 307 -10.99 -11.37 -10.72
N PHE A 308 -9.85 -10.67 -10.62
CA PHE A 308 -8.76 -10.76 -11.57
C PHE A 308 -8.21 -12.19 -11.70
N CYS A 309 -7.90 -12.85 -10.58
CA CYS A 309 -7.35 -14.21 -10.57
C CYS A 309 -8.32 -15.22 -11.22
N LEU A 310 -9.62 -15.11 -10.92
CA LEU A 310 -10.63 -15.99 -11.51
C LEU A 310 -10.79 -15.72 -13.01
N THR A 311 -10.84 -14.46 -13.42
CA THR A 311 -10.93 -14.07 -14.84
C THR A 311 -9.70 -14.58 -15.61
N ALA A 312 -8.50 -14.39 -15.06
CA ALA A 312 -7.27 -14.89 -15.67
C ALA A 312 -7.27 -16.41 -15.80
N THR A 313 -7.69 -17.14 -14.75
CA THR A 313 -7.81 -18.60 -14.77
C THR A 313 -8.80 -19.05 -15.84
N ARG A 314 -9.98 -18.41 -15.94
CA ARG A 314 -10.98 -18.72 -16.96
C ARG A 314 -10.49 -18.48 -18.38
N LEU A 315 -9.58 -17.53 -18.57
CA LEU A 315 -8.93 -17.21 -19.84
C LEU A 315 -7.73 -18.12 -20.14
N GLY A 316 -7.46 -19.14 -19.32
CA GLY A 316 -6.33 -20.06 -19.49
C GLY A 316 -4.96 -19.41 -19.22
N LEU A 317 -4.92 -18.37 -18.39
CA LEU A 317 -3.69 -17.69 -18.03
C LEU A 317 -3.16 -18.16 -16.67
N ALA A 318 -1.91 -17.84 -16.41
CA ALA A 318 -1.20 -18.10 -15.15
C ALA A 318 -1.22 -16.84 -14.24
N PRO A 319 -2.22 -16.66 -13.36
CA PRO A 319 -2.28 -15.52 -12.45
C PRO A 319 -1.42 -15.70 -11.22
N PHE A 320 -0.99 -14.57 -10.64
CA PHE A 320 -0.46 -14.45 -9.29
C PHE A 320 -0.85 -13.12 -8.67
N CYS A 321 -0.63 -12.99 -7.36
CA CYS A 321 -0.75 -11.73 -6.65
C CYS A 321 0.25 -11.68 -5.49
N THR A 322 0.64 -10.47 -5.08
CA THR A 322 1.56 -10.24 -3.97
C THR A 322 1.33 -8.90 -3.29
N ALA A 323 1.44 -8.91 -1.96
CA ALA A 323 1.53 -7.71 -1.11
C ALA A 323 2.97 -7.44 -0.65
N ALA A 324 3.93 -8.29 -1.01
CA ALA A 324 5.34 -8.07 -0.76
C ALA A 324 5.88 -7.07 -1.79
N LEU A 325 5.82 -5.78 -1.47
CA LEU A 325 6.09 -4.69 -2.40
C LEU A 325 7.20 -3.78 -1.87
N ARG A 326 7.84 -3.09 -2.80
CA ARG A 326 8.60 -1.86 -2.52
C ARG A 326 7.72 -0.68 -2.92
N ASP A 327 6.87 -0.28 -2.00
CA ASP A 327 5.82 0.71 -2.20
C ASP A 327 6.36 2.03 -2.76
N SER A 328 7.34 2.61 -2.07
CA SER A 328 7.92 3.90 -2.45
C SER A 328 8.62 3.88 -3.82
N LEU A 329 9.17 2.72 -4.23
CA LEU A 329 9.76 2.55 -5.54
C LEU A 329 8.69 2.58 -6.65
N ILE A 330 7.61 1.85 -6.44
CA ILE A 330 6.47 1.78 -7.38
C ILE A 330 5.83 3.17 -7.52
N GLU A 331 5.55 3.82 -6.39
CA GLU A 331 4.91 5.14 -6.35
C GLU A 331 5.73 6.20 -7.09
N ARG A 332 7.04 6.22 -6.85
CA ARG A 332 7.97 7.11 -7.58
C ARG A 332 7.91 6.88 -9.08
N ASP A 333 7.95 5.64 -9.52
CA ASP A 333 7.99 5.29 -10.94
C ASP A 333 6.64 5.49 -11.64
N LEU A 334 5.53 5.45 -10.88
CA LEU A 334 4.20 5.85 -11.34
C LEU A 334 3.98 7.36 -11.32
N GLY A 335 4.81 8.11 -10.60
CA GLY A 335 4.65 9.57 -10.44
C GLY A 335 3.51 9.94 -9.49
N ILE A 336 3.15 9.06 -8.54
CA ILE A 336 2.15 9.33 -7.49
C ILE A 336 2.85 9.71 -6.18
N ASP A 337 2.14 10.46 -5.32
CA ASP A 337 2.74 11.04 -4.10
C ASP A 337 2.93 10.04 -2.95
N GLY A 338 2.26 8.87 -3.03
CA GLY A 338 2.24 7.86 -1.98
C GLY A 338 1.49 8.31 -0.72
N ILE A 339 0.72 9.39 -0.80
CA ILE A 339 -0.05 10.01 0.30
C ILE A 339 -1.52 10.10 -0.07
N SER A 340 -1.86 10.89 -1.09
CA SER A 340 -3.23 11.01 -1.62
C SER A 340 -3.63 9.77 -2.39
N GLU A 341 -2.67 9.19 -3.11
CA GLU A 341 -2.75 7.91 -3.78
C GLU A 341 -1.53 7.05 -3.44
N SER A 342 -1.73 5.80 -3.04
CA SER A 342 -0.67 4.88 -2.66
C SER A 342 -0.92 3.49 -3.20
N VAL A 343 0.17 2.75 -3.50
CA VAL A 343 0.10 1.35 -3.92
C VAL A 343 -0.33 0.46 -2.75
N LEU A 344 -1.15 -0.55 -3.06
CA LEU A 344 -1.64 -1.50 -2.05
C LEU A 344 -1.37 -2.95 -2.41
N TYR A 345 -1.42 -3.31 -3.69
CA TYR A 345 -1.34 -4.70 -4.12
C TYR A 345 -0.90 -4.81 -5.57
N VAL A 346 -0.23 -5.91 -5.91
CA VAL A 346 0.12 -6.22 -7.29
C VAL A 346 -0.42 -7.58 -7.66
N ALA A 347 -1.08 -7.65 -8.81
CA ALA A 347 -1.42 -8.89 -9.50
C ALA A 347 -0.66 -8.96 -10.83
N GLY A 348 -0.52 -10.14 -11.37
CA GLY A 348 0.10 -10.32 -12.68
C GLY A 348 -0.31 -11.60 -13.37
N VAL A 349 0.01 -11.67 -14.63
CA VAL A 349 -0.28 -12.84 -15.46
C VAL A 349 0.86 -13.14 -16.44
N GLY A 350 0.96 -14.41 -16.79
CA GLY A 350 1.71 -14.89 -17.93
C GLY A 350 0.97 -16.01 -18.63
N LEU A 351 1.60 -16.60 -19.64
CA LEU A 351 1.14 -17.85 -20.23
C LEU A 351 1.45 -19.00 -19.27
N VAL A 352 0.57 -19.99 -19.21
CA VAL A 352 0.79 -21.19 -18.40
C VAL A 352 2.05 -21.90 -18.89
N ALA A 353 2.96 -22.24 -17.98
CA ALA A 353 4.07 -23.15 -18.28
C ALA A 353 3.51 -24.54 -18.54
N GLY A 354 4.03 -25.20 -19.56
CA GLY A 354 3.62 -26.57 -19.90
C GLY A 354 4.10 -27.60 -18.87
#